data_79ec8f36ecf07a6ffcae4c2f7ef37d4c
#
_entry.id   79ec8f36ecf07a6ffcae4c2f7ef37d4c
#
_cell.length_a   1.000
_cell.length_b   1.000
_cell.length_c   1.000
_cell.angle_alpha   90.00
_cell.angle_beta   90.00
_cell.angle_gamma   90.00
#
_symmetry.space_group_name_H-M   'P 1'
#
loop_
_entity.id
_entity.type
_entity.pdbx_description
1 polymer ?
#
loop_
_entity_poly.entity_id
_entity_poly.type
_entity_poly.pdbx_seq_one_letter_code
_entity_poly.pdbx_strand_id
1 'polypeptide(L)'
;CAQCGEVAPQHRSVDQLKTKRWGPNCPTCGEALTPIPTDESKPLQCGSIYALSKKNQEEKCLLFGRTYAFPVVALRYFNIYGTRQELSNPYTGVAANFASRIMNGNAPMIFEDGRQMRDFVSVRDVVRANMLAMESSNADGMALNIGSGQPISIQEVAAELARAMDSDLTAELSQKYRAGDVRHCFGDITAANKLLGYKPQVRFADGLKELVQWLCSQQPQDRAAEMVAQLSEFGLTA
;
A
#
# COMPACT_ATOMS: atom_id res chain seq x y z
N CYS A 1 -11.44 -14.12 -11.37
CA CYS A 1 -11.43 -15.53 -11.79
C CYS A 1 -11.90 -15.67 -13.24
N ALA A 2 -11.14 -16.39 -14.06
CA ALA A 2 -11.51 -16.57 -15.47
C ALA A 2 -12.86 -17.32 -15.67
N GLN A 3 -13.24 -18.16 -14.69
CA GLN A 3 -14.48 -18.94 -14.77
C GLN A 3 -15.64 -18.32 -13.98
N CYS A 4 -15.35 -17.71 -12.81
CA CYS A 4 -16.39 -17.25 -11.88
C CYS A 4 -16.65 -15.73 -11.95
N GLY A 5 -15.89 -14.99 -12.76
CA GLY A 5 -15.95 -13.53 -12.79
C GLY A 5 -15.29 -12.89 -11.58
N GLU A 6 -15.77 -11.71 -11.18
CA GLU A 6 -15.24 -10.97 -10.04
C GLU A 6 -15.57 -11.66 -8.72
N VAL A 7 -14.57 -11.83 -7.88
CA VAL A 7 -14.68 -12.47 -6.56
C VAL A 7 -13.80 -11.75 -5.54
N ALA A 8 -14.22 -11.71 -4.28
CA ALA A 8 -13.39 -11.26 -3.18
C ALA A 8 -12.54 -12.45 -2.67
N PRO A 9 -11.19 -12.40 -2.80
CA PRO A 9 -10.35 -13.49 -2.34
C PRO A 9 -10.37 -13.59 -0.81
N GLN A 10 -10.21 -14.80 -0.31
CA GLN A 10 -9.97 -15.07 1.12
C GLN A 10 -8.51 -14.74 1.49
N HIS A 11 -8.24 -14.56 2.78
CA HIS A 11 -6.86 -14.49 3.26
C HIS A 11 -6.11 -15.78 2.91
N ARG A 12 -4.87 -15.62 2.47
CA ARG A 12 -3.99 -16.77 2.18
C ARG A 12 -3.65 -17.49 3.49
N SER A 13 -3.83 -18.79 3.52
CA SER A 13 -3.49 -19.59 4.71
C SER A 13 -1.97 -19.68 4.90
N VAL A 14 -1.54 -19.85 6.15
CA VAL A 14 -0.12 -20.07 6.48
C VAL A 14 0.44 -21.28 5.76
N ASP A 15 -0.34 -22.36 5.62
CA ASP A 15 0.08 -23.59 4.93
C ASP A 15 0.29 -23.36 3.43
N GLN A 16 -0.57 -22.55 2.80
CA GLN A 16 -0.36 -22.11 1.42
C GLN A 16 0.94 -21.33 1.29
N LEU A 17 1.21 -20.36 2.20
CA LEU A 17 2.40 -19.52 2.17
C LEU A 17 3.68 -20.31 2.41
N LYS A 18 3.68 -21.29 3.31
CA LYS A 18 4.81 -22.22 3.55
C LYS A 18 5.21 -23.01 2.29
N THR A 19 4.26 -23.29 1.40
CA THR A 19 4.54 -23.95 0.11
C THR A 19 4.91 -22.97 -1.00
N LYS A 20 5.15 -21.69 -0.69
CA LYS A 20 5.50 -20.61 -1.63
C LYS A 20 4.46 -20.39 -2.74
N ARG A 21 3.22 -20.76 -2.50
CA ARG A 21 2.09 -20.46 -3.38
C ARG A 21 1.53 -19.07 -3.04
N TRP A 22 2.12 -18.05 -3.66
CA TRP A 22 1.89 -16.66 -3.28
C TRP A 22 0.56 -16.08 -3.78
N GLY A 23 0.04 -16.55 -4.89
CA GLY A 23 -1.22 -16.04 -5.47
C GLY A 23 -2.45 -16.45 -4.66
N PRO A 24 -3.49 -15.60 -4.57
CA PRO A 24 -4.77 -16.01 -4.04
C PRO A 24 -5.50 -16.91 -5.04
N ASN A 25 -6.32 -17.83 -4.52
CA ASN A 25 -7.17 -18.72 -5.32
C ASN A 25 -8.63 -18.28 -5.22
N CYS A 26 -9.41 -18.61 -6.24
CA CYS A 26 -10.84 -18.40 -6.26
C CYS A 26 -11.52 -19.22 -5.15
N PRO A 27 -12.33 -18.59 -4.29
CA PRO A 27 -13.01 -19.31 -3.21
C PRO A 27 -14.07 -20.29 -3.71
N THR A 28 -14.50 -20.15 -4.97
CA THR A 28 -15.56 -20.98 -5.57
C THR A 28 -14.99 -22.19 -6.32
N CYS A 29 -13.99 -21.97 -7.20
CA CYS A 29 -13.47 -23.03 -8.07
C CYS A 29 -12.01 -23.44 -7.81
N GLY A 30 -11.29 -22.69 -6.95
CA GLY A 30 -9.89 -22.96 -6.61
C GLY A 30 -8.86 -22.43 -7.63
N GLU A 31 -9.28 -21.93 -8.78
CA GLU A 31 -8.39 -21.39 -9.82
C GLU A 31 -7.64 -20.14 -9.36
N ALA A 32 -6.48 -19.88 -9.97
CA ALA A 32 -5.69 -18.69 -9.70
C ALA A 32 -6.47 -17.41 -10.07
N LEU A 33 -6.34 -16.38 -9.25
CA LEU A 33 -6.99 -15.09 -9.47
C LEU A 33 -6.06 -14.10 -10.17
N THR A 34 -6.63 -13.31 -11.08
CA THR A 34 -5.99 -12.13 -11.66
C THR A 34 -6.45 -10.89 -10.89
N PRO A 35 -5.53 -10.04 -10.39
CA PRO A 35 -5.93 -8.84 -9.66
C PRO A 35 -6.56 -7.81 -10.59
N ILE A 36 -7.60 -7.13 -10.09
CA ILE A 36 -8.25 -5.98 -10.71
C ILE A 36 -8.18 -4.78 -9.74
N PRO A 37 -8.37 -3.53 -10.22
CA PRO A 37 -8.46 -2.37 -9.33
C PRO A 37 -9.54 -2.58 -8.27
N THR A 38 -9.22 -2.21 -7.03
CA THR A 38 -10.15 -2.34 -5.89
C THR A 38 -11.02 -1.10 -5.80
N ASP A 39 -12.32 -1.26 -5.96
CA ASP A 39 -13.29 -0.19 -5.74
C ASP A 39 -13.70 -0.07 -4.26
N GLU A 40 -14.49 0.96 -3.94
CA GLU A 40 -14.93 1.24 -2.58
C GLU A 40 -15.97 0.25 -2.07
N SER A 41 -16.64 -0.49 -2.92
CA SER A 41 -17.69 -1.46 -2.57
C SER A 41 -17.11 -2.79 -2.05
N LYS A 42 -15.82 -3.05 -2.31
CA LYS A 42 -15.15 -4.26 -1.82
C LYS A 42 -15.23 -4.37 -0.29
N PRO A 43 -15.73 -5.48 0.25
CA PRO A 43 -15.79 -5.68 1.71
C PRO A 43 -14.43 -5.52 2.39
N LEU A 44 -14.37 -4.73 3.46
CA LEU A 44 -13.17 -4.51 4.26
C LEU A 44 -12.88 -5.73 5.13
N GLN A 45 -11.98 -6.60 4.67
CA GLN A 45 -11.54 -7.80 5.40
C GLN A 45 -10.25 -7.47 6.17
N CYS A 46 -10.34 -7.43 7.50
CA CYS A 46 -9.21 -7.06 8.35
C CYS A 46 -8.38 -8.29 8.72
N GLY A 47 -7.14 -8.36 8.26
CA GLY A 47 -6.16 -9.40 8.62
C GLY A 47 -5.23 -9.02 9.78
N SER A 48 -5.38 -7.81 10.37
CA SER A 48 -4.56 -7.33 11.48
C SER A 48 -5.31 -6.33 12.36
N ILE A 49 -4.82 -6.13 13.58
CA ILE A 49 -5.35 -5.10 14.50
C ILE A 49 -5.23 -3.70 13.89
N TYR A 50 -4.14 -3.43 13.17
CA TYR A 50 -3.98 -2.16 12.43
C TYR A 50 -5.09 -1.98 11.39
N ALA A 51 -5.36 -2.98 10.56
CA ALA A 51 -6.44 -2.91 9.57
C ALA A 51 -7.81 -2.71 10.22
N LEU A 52 -8.09 -3.42 11.32
CA LEU A 52 -9.31 -3.25 12.10
C LEU A 52 -9.43 -1.83 12.66
N SER A 53 -8.36 -1.26 13.20
CA SER A 53 -8.36 0.11 13.73
C SER A 53 -8.66 1.14 12.64
N LYS A 54 -8.13 0.95 11.42
CA LYS A 54 -8.40 1.83 10.27
C LYS A 54 -9.85 1.72 9.77
N LYS A 55 -10.38 0.49 9.69
CA LYS A 55 -11.79 0.27 9.40
C LYS A 55 -12.70 0.95 10.43
N ASN A 56 -12.40 0.79 11.73
CA ASN A 56 -13.17 1.41 12.81
C ASN A 56 -13.11 2.95 12.74
N GLN A 57 -11.98 3.55 12.33
CA GLN A 57 -11.90 5.01 12.12
C GLN A 57 -12.87 5.45 11.04
N GLU A 58 -12.86 4.80 9.88
CA GLU A 58 -13.79 5.10 8.79
C GLU A 58 -15.25 5.00 9.23
N GLU A 59 -15.63 3.85 9.80
CA GLU A 59 -17.01 3.60 10.24
C GLU A 59 -17.49 4.62 11.29
N LYS A 60 -16.63 4.95 12.27
CA LYS A 60 -16.93 5.94 13.31
C LYS A 60 -17.11 7.34 12.73
N CYS A 61 -16.22 7.78 11.84
CA CYS A 61 -16.30 9.10 11.22
C CYS A 61 -17.57 9.24 10.37
N LEU A 62 -17.87 8.23 9.54
CA LEU A 62 -19.08 8.25 8.72
C LEU A 62 -20.37 8.15 9.56
N LEU A 63 -20.35 7.35 10.64
CA LEU A 63 -21.47 7.29 11.59
C LEU A 63 -21.68 8.64 12.27
N PHE A 64 -20.60 9.28 12.76
CA PHE A 64 -20.65 10.61 13.35
C PHE A 64 -21.30 11.63 12.40
N GLY A 65 -20.85 11.66 11.14
CA GLY A 65 -21.41 12.55 10.12
C GLY A 65 -22.92 12.36 9.96
N ARG A 66 -23.37 11.10 9.83
CA ARG A 66 -24.82 10.79 9.71
C ARG A 66 -25.62 11.15 10.96
N THR A 67 -25.07 10.88 12.16
CA THR A 67 -25.78 11.10 13.43
C THR A 67 -25.95 12.57 13.75
N TYR A 68 -24.94 13.39 13.46
CA TYR A 68 -24.90 14.80 13.84
C TYR A 68 -25.09 15.76 12.67
N ALA A 69 -25.47 15.24 11.50
CA ALA A 69 -25.61 16.02 10.26
C ALA A 69 -24.36 16.88 9.95
N PHE A 70 -23.17 16.29 10.15
CA PHE A 70 -21.89 16.93 9.90
C PHE A 70 -21.26 16.38 8.61
N PRO A 71 -20.78 17.24 7.67
CA PRO A 71 -20.16 16.77 6.45
C PRO A 71 -18.86 16.02 6.75
N VAL A 72 -18.76 14.77 6.29
CA VAL A 72 -17.59 13.89 6.47
C VAL A 72 -17.31 13.14 5.21
N VAL A 73 -16.07 13.15 4.78
CA VAL A 73 -15.54 12.29 3.72
C VAL A 73 -14.41 11.43 4.30
N ALA A 74 -14.48 10.11 4.12
CA ALA A 74 -13.40 9.20 4.51
C ALA A 74 -12.50 8.92 3.30
N LEU A 75 -11.22 9.33 3.35
CA LEU A 75 -10.28 9.11 2.28
C LEU A 75 -9.43 7.86 2.58
N ARG A 76 -9.55 6.83 1.72
CA ARG A 76 -8.77 5.59 1.77
C ARG A 76 -7.50 5.75 0.96
N TYR A 77 -6.39 6.09 1.65
CA TYR A 77 -5.10 6.25 0.99
C TYR A 77 -4.45 4.91 0.70
N PHE A 78 -3.97 4.74 -0.53
CA PHE A 78 -3.08 3.64 -0.89
C PHE A 78 -1.65 3.89 -0.36
N ASN A 79 -0.61 3.38 -0.98
CA ASN A 79 0.75 3.52 -0.46
C ASN A 79 1.28 4.94 -0.68
N ILE A 80 1.15 5.80 0.33
CA ILE A 80 1.68 7.17 0.27
C ILE A 80 3.20 7.13 0.32
N TYR A 81 3.85 7.93 -0.53
CA TYR A 81 5.28 8.17 -0.47
C TYR A 81 5.57 9.67 -0.68
N GLY A 82 6.72 10.15 -0.20
CA GLY A 82 7.16 11.51 -0.41
C GLY A 82 8.09 12.03 0.69
N THR A 83 8.45 13.29 0.57
CA THR A 83 9.30 14.00 1.55
C THR A 83 8.67 14.02 2.93
N ARG A 84 9.51 14.09 3.99
CA ARG A 84 9.12 14.10 5.41
C ARG A 84 8.47 12.79 5.90
N GLN A 85 8.60 11.70 5.14
CA GLN A 85 8.19 10.39 5.61
C GLN A 85 9.16 9.89 6.70
N GLU A 86 8.62 9.24 7.74
CA GLU A 86 9.45 8.56 8.76
C GLU A 86 10.28 7.43 8.11
N LEU A 87 11.60 7.49 8.24
CA LEU A 87 12.53 6.57 7.58
C LEU A 87 13.06 5.47 8.49
N SER A 88 13.12 5.73 9.80
CA SER A 88 13.74 4.81 10.76
C SER A 88 12.72 3.90 11.46
N ASN A 89 11.43 4.05 11.18
CA ASN A 89 10.42 3.14 11.69
C ASN A 89 10.37 1.88 10.81
N PRO A 90 10.67 0.68 11.33
CA PRO A 90 10.70 -0.55 10.54
C PRO A 90 9.34 -0.96 9.97
N TYR A 91 8.25 -0.39 10.50
CA TYR A 91 6.87 -0.60 10.03
C TYR A 91 6.40 0.48 9.07
N THR A 92 7.26 1.42 8.68
CA THR A 92 6.96 2.44 7.68
C THR A 92 6.75 1.84 6.28
N GLY A 93 6.26 2.65 5.35
CA GLY A 93 5.98 2.20 3.99
C GLY A 93 7.22 1.63 3.28
N VAL A 94 7.03 0.68 2.38
CA VAL A 94 8.08 -0.08 1.72
C VAL A 94 9.11 0.80 0.99
N ALA A 95 8.69 1.91 0.37
CA ALA A 95 9.61 2.84 -0.30
C ALA A 95 10.61 3.48 0.69
N ALA A 96 10.15 3.91 1.87
CA ALA A 96 11.02 4.46 2.90
C ALA A 96 11.98 3.40 3.49
N ASN A 97 11.48 2.16 3.66
CA ASN A 97 12.33 1.05 4.12
C ASN A 97 13.44 0.75 3.11
N PHE A 98 13.12 0.64 1.83
CA PHE A 98 14.11 0.40 0.77
C PHE A 98 15.12 1.55 0.67
N ALA A 99 14.64 2.80 0.74
CA ALA A 99 15.52 3.98 0.75
C ALA A 99 16.50 3.95 1.92
N SER A 100 16.02 3.66 3.13
CA SER A 100 16.85 3.53 4.32
C SER A 100 17.92 2.45 4.15
N ARG A 101 17.55 1.28 3.62
CA ARG A 101 18.51 0.19 3.36
C ARG A 101 19.57 0.61 2.36
N ILE A 102 19.20 1.17 1.22
CA ILE A 102 20.15 1.63 0.17
C ILE A 102 21.10 2.68 0.75
N MET A 103 20.60 3.65 1.52
CA MET A 103 21.45 4.67 2.15
C MET A 103 22.46 4.10 3.16
N ASN A 104 22.16 2.95 3.76
CA ASN A 104 23.06 2.23 4.66
C ASN A 104 23.92 1.18 3.92
N GLY A 105 23.94 1.16 2.58
CA GLY A 105 24.71 0.22 1.78
C GLY A 105 24.15 -1.19 1.73
N ASN A 106 22.89 -1.39 2.14
CA ASN A 106 22.21 -2.67 2.18
C ASN A 106 21.23 -2.81 1.02
N ALA A 107 21.16 -4.00 0.41
CA ALA A 107 20.18 -4.30 -0.62
C ALA A 107 18.75 -4.23 -0.10
N PRO A 108 17.77 -3.69 -0.85
CA PRO A 108 16.36 -3.79 -0.51
C PRO A 108 15.95 -5.25 -0.30
N MET A 109 15.30 -5.55 0.83
CA MET A 109 14.82 -6.91 1.11
C MET A 109 13.33 -7.02 0.81
N ILE A 110 12.97 -7.94 -0.07
CA ILE A 110 11.61 -8.16 -0.53
C ILE A 110 11.07 -9.48 0.00
N PHE A 111 9.90 -9.44 0.62
CA PHE A 111 9.18 -10.65 1.00
C PHE A 111 8.58 -11.35 -0.22
N GLU A 112 8.34 -12.65 -0.12
CA GLU A 112 7.80 -13.51 -1.16
C GLU A 112 8.67 -13.46 -2.44
N ASP A 113 8.06 -13.30 -3.61
CA ASP A 113 8.70 -13.27 -4.93
C ASP A 113 8.78 -11.86 -5.55
N GLY A 114 8.42 -10.82 -4.82
CA GLY A 114 8.47 -9.43 -5.28
C GLY A 114 7.38 -9.00 -6.25
N ARG A 115 6.48 -9.91 -6.65
CA ARG A 115 5.39 -9.63 -7.60
C ARG A 115 4.12 -9.10 -6.94
N GLN A 116 4.15 -8.79 -5.65
CA GLN A 116 3.05 -8.12 -4.97
C GLN A 116 2.82 -6.74 -5.59
N MET A 117 1.61 -6.47 -6.02
CA MET A 117 1.26 -5.18 -6.62
C MET A 117 0.70 -4.22 -5.57
N ARG A 118 1.09 -2.97 -5.68
CA ARG A 118 0.63 -1.86 -4.86
C ARG A 118 0.35 -0.65 -5.74
N ASP A 119 -0.37 0.31 -5.19
CA ASP A 119 -0.59 1.63 -5.77
C ASP A 119 0.18 2.65 -4.94
N PHE A 120 1.17 3.31 -5.53
CA PHE A 120 1.96 4.34 -4.86
C PHE A 120 1.50 5.73 -5.28
N VAL A 121 1.03 6.50 -4.31
CA VAL A 121 0.54 7.86 -4.51
C VAL A 121 1.45 8.88 -3.84
N SER A 122 1.79 9.95 -4.56
CA SER A 122 2.59 11.04 -4.00
C SER A 122 1.84 11.76 -2.87
N VAL A 123 2.56 12.14 -1.82
CA VAL A 123 2.02 12.97 -0.74
C VAL A 123 1.42 14.28 -1.26
N ARG A 124 1.91 14.82 -2.37
CA ARG A 124 1.35 16.02 -3.02
C ARG A 124 -0.05 15.75 -3.57
N ASP A 125 -0.26 14.59 -4.18
CA ASP A 125 -1.58 14.19 -4.68
C ASP A 125 -2.55 13.90 -3.54
N VAL A 126 -2.06 13.33 -2.43
CA VAL A 126 -2.84 13.14 -1.20
C VAL A 126 -3.28 14.48 -0.61
N VAL A 127 -2.37 15.47 -0.50
CA VAL A 127 -2.71 16.82 -0.03
C VAL A 127 -3.79 17.43 -0.91
N ARG A 128 -3.64 17.32 -2.24
CA ARG A 128 -4.65 17.84 -3.18
C ARG A 128 -6.01 17.14 -3.01
N ALA A 129 -6.01 15.81 -2.81
CA ALA A 129 -7.25 15.07 -2.57
C ALA A 129 -7.95 15.55 -1.29
N ASN A 130 -7.19 15.85 -0.22
CA ASN A 130 -7.77 16.43 1.00
C ASN A 130 -8.40 17.80 0.74
N MET A 131 -7.70 18.69 0.03
CA MET A 131 -8.25 20.02 -0.31
C MET A 131 -9.54 19.89 -1.13
N LEU A 132 -9.55 19.06 -2.15
CA LEU A 132 -10.75 18.82 -2.97
C LEU A 132 -11.91 18.26 -2.15
N ALA A 133 -11.64 17.34 -1.22
CA ALA A 133 -12.67 16.80 -0.33
C ALA A 133 -13.21 17.82 0.66
N MET A 134 -12.37 18.76 1.14
CA MET A 134 -12.80 19.86 2.02
C MET A 134 -13.66 20.91 1.31
N GLU A 135 -13.44 21.12 0.02
CA GLU A 135 -14.09 22.15 -0.80
C GLU A 135 -15.38 21.65 -1.49
N SER A 136 -15.66 20.34 -1.47
CA SER A 136 -16.77 19.72 -2.19
C SER A 136 -17.72 19.00 -1.26
N SER A 137 -19.01 19.27 -1.37
CA SER A 137 -20.07 18.51 -0.70
C SER A 137 -20.52 17.25 -1.47
N ASN A 138 -20.00 17.02 -2.70
CA ASN A 138 -20.46 15.91 -3.55
C ASN A 138 -20.12 14.53 -3.01
N ALA A 139 -19.19 14.44 -2.06
CA ALA A 139 -18.72 13.19 -1.45
C ALA A 139 -19.08 13.07 0.04
N ASP A 140 -19.92 13.95 0.58
CA ASP A 140 -20.32 13.92 1.97
C ASP A 140 -20.97 12.56 2.33
N GLY A 141 -20.53 11.98 3.44
CA GLY A 141 -20.99 10.68 3.92
C GLY A 141 -20.38 9.48 3.18
N MET A 142 -19.40 9.68 2.30
CA MET A 142 -18.81 8.62 1.49
C MET A 142 -17.36 8.30 1.89
N ALA A 143 -16.94 7.06 1.58
CA ALA A 143 -15.54 6.67 1.54
C ALA A 143 -15.04 6.73 0.08
N LEU A 144 -13.84 7.27 -0.15
CA LEU A 144 -13.25 7.40 -1.48
C LEU A 144 -11.80 6.90 -1.51
N ASN A 145 -11.47 6.13 -2.53
CA ASN A 145 -10.11 5.68 -2.78
C ASN A 145 -9.23 6.82 -3.33
N ILE A 146 -8.07 7.03 -2.71
CA ILE A 146 -7.06 7.99 -3.15
C ILE A 146 -5.75 7.25 -3.42
N GLY A 147 -5.45 7.08 -4.67
CA GLY A 147 -4.29 6.39 -5.22
C GLY A 147 -3.82 7.04 -6.51
N SER A 148 -2.84 6.43 -7.16
CA SER A 148 -2.43 6.80 -8.51
C SER A 148 -3.29 6.11 -9.58
N GLY A 149 -3.99 5.03 -9.22
CA GLY A 149 -4.68 4.14 -10.15
C GLY A 149 -3.72 3.30 -11.01
N GLN A 150 -2.41 3.33 -10.72
CA GLN A 150 -1.38 2.62 -11.48
C GLN A 150 -0.73 1.56 -10.59
N PRO A 151 -0.97 0.27 -10.86
CA PRO A 151 -0.32 -0.81 -10.11
C PRO A 151 1.16 -0.90 -10.47
N ILE A 152 2.00 -1.09 -9.46
CA ILE A 152 3.42 -1.37 -9.60
C ILE A 152 3.81 -2.52 -8.66
N SER A 153 4.69 -3.42 -9.09
CA SER A 153 5.19 -4.50 -8.25
C SER A 153 6.23 -3.99 -7.25
N ILE A 154 6.36 -4.68 -6.11
CA ILE A 154 7.36 -4.33 -5.10
C ILE A 154 8.79 -4.44 -5.66
N GLN A 155 9.03 -5.38 -6.56
CA GLN A 155 10.32 -5.51 -7.24
C GLN A 155 10.62 -4.31 -8.15
N GLU A 156 9.63 -3.82 -8.90
CA GLU A 156 9.77 -2.60 -9.72
C GLU A 156 10.00 -1.37 -8.85
N VAL A 157 9.31 -1.24 -7.71
CA VAL A 157 9.56 -0.15 -6.75
C VAL A 157 11.02 -0.15 -6.27
N ALA A 158 11.56 -1.31 -5.91
CA ALA A 158 12.96 -1.42 -5.48
C ALA A 158 13.93 -1.02 -6.61
N ALA A 159 13.67 -1.48 -7.85
CA ALA A 159 14.50 -1.16 -9.01
C ALA A 159 14.45 0.34 -9.37
N GLU A 160 13.25 0.95 -9.39
CA GLU A 160 13.10 2.38 -9.66
C GLU A 160 13.79 3.24 -8.59
N LEU A 161 13.69 2.83 -7.32
CA LEU A 161 14.32 3.56 -6.22
C LEU A 161 15.86 3.44 -6.26
N ALA A 162 16.40 2.23 -6.50
CA ALA A 162 17.84 2.03 -6.66
C ALA A 162 18.37 2.89 -7.82
N ARG A 163 17.69 2.89 -8.97
CA ARG A 163 18.02 3.74 -10.12
C ARG A 163 17.97 5.23 -9.77
N ALA A 164 16.93 5.68 -9.06
CA ALA A 164 16.80 7.08 -8.67
C ALA A 164 17.87 7.54 -7.68
N MET A 165 18.43 6.60 -6.89
CA MET A 165 19.51 6.82 -5.92
C MET A 165 20.91 6.56 -6.50
N ASP A 166 21.04 6.29 -7.80
CA ASP A 166 22.30 5.94 -8.48
C ASP A 166 23.03 4.78 -7.78
N SER A 167 22.30 3.74 -7.41
CA SER A 167 22.77 2.59 -6.64
C SER A 167 22.74 1.32 -7.49
N ASP A 168 23.83 0.55 -7.47
CA ASP A 168 23.94 -0.77 -8.11
C ASP A 168 23.35 -1.90 -7.25
N LEU A 169 22.83 -1.61 -6.08
CA LEU A 169 22.26 -2.61 -5.19
C LEU A 169 21.00 -3.24 -5.80
N THR A 170 21.03 -4.54 -5.98
CA THR A 170 19.90 -5.33 -6.46
C THR A 170 19.11 -5.87 -5.28
N ALA A 171 17.78 -5.78 -5.37
CA ALA A 171 16.90 -6.26 -4.31
C ALA A 171 17.03 -7.77 -4.07
N GLU A 172 17.02 -8.17 -2.81
CA GLU A 172 17.05 -9.57 -2.37
C GLU A 172 15.64 -10.10 -2.17
N LEU A 173 15.29 -11.19 -2.84
CA LEU A 173 14.04 -11.91 -2.64
C LEU A 173 14.21 -12.88 -1.46
N SER A 174 13.66 -12.55 -0.31
CA SER A 174 13.85 -13.34 0.91
C SER A 174 13.11 -14.68 0.87
N GLN A 175 12.11 -14.84 0.02
CA GLN A 175 11.20 -15.99 -0.02
C GLN A 175 10.47 -16.24 1.32
N LYS A 176 10.55 -15.30 2.26
CA LYS A 176 9.77 -15.29 3.50
C LYS A 176 8.42 -14.64 3.24
N TYR A 177 7.44 -14.94 4.06
CA TYR A 177 6.13 -14.31 3.99
C TYR A 177 5.81 -13.55 5.29
N ARG A 178 4.82 -12.68 5.23
CA ARG A 178 4.19 -12.08 6.40
C ARG A 178 2.75 -12.58 6.49
N ALA A 179 2.40 -13.19 7.62
CA ALA A 179 1.04 -13.66 7.84
C ALA A 179 0.05 -12.47 7.81
N GLY A 180 -1.06 -12.64 7.10
CA GLY A 180 -2.08 -11.60 6.95
C GLY A 180 -1.75 -10.50 5.93
N ASP A 181 -0.59 -10.55 5.26
CA ASP A 181 -0.27 -9.56 4.21
C ASP A 181 -1.10 -9.77 2.94
N VAL A 182 -1.48 -8.66 2.30
CA VAL A 182 -2.28 -8.67 1.08
C VAL A 182 -1.38 -8.86 -0.14
N ARG A 183 -1.72 -9.84 -1.02
CA ARG A 183 -0.92 -10.09 -2.22
C ARG A 183 -0.92 -8.92 -3.20
N HIS A 184 -2.10 -8.43 -3.58
CA HIS A 184 -2.26 -7.30 -4.49
C HIS A 184 -3.25 -6.30 -3.89
N CYS A 185 -2.92 -5.00 -3.96
CA CYS A 185 -3.78 -3.93 -3.50
C CYS A 185 -3.46 -2.64 -4.27
N PHE A 186 -4.32 -2.30 -5.22
CA PHE A 186 -4.26 -1.04 -5.97
C PHE A 186 -5.69 -0.56 -6.23
N GLY A 187 -5.86 0.76 -6.35
CA GLY A 187 -7.16 1.42 -6.29
C GLY A 187 -7.85 1.60 -7.62
N ASP A 188 -9.17 1.46 -7.63
CA ASP A 188 -10.02 2.18 -8.56
C ASP A 188 -10.29 3.57 -7.96
N ILE A 189 -9.90 4.62 -8.66
CA ILE A 189 -10.06 6.02 -8.25
C ILE A 189 -11.19 6.73 -9.00
N THR A 190 -12.04 5.98 -9.70
CA THR A 190 -13.11 6.52 -10.54
C THR A 190 -14.10 7.35 -9.73
N ALA A 191 -14.45 6.92 -8.52
CA ALA A 191 -15.37 7.65 -7.65
C ALA A 191 -14.77 9.01 -7.22
N ALA A 192 -13.50 9.03 -6.78
CA ALA A 192 -12.81 10.27 -6.42
C ALA A 192 -12.67 11.23 -7.61
N ASN A 193 -12.39 10.70 -8.81
CA ASN A 193 -12.36 11.50 -10.04
C ASN A 193 -13.72 12.13 -10.33
N LYS A 194 -14.80 11.34 -10.27
CA LYS A 194 -16.16 11.78 -10.61
C LYS A 194 -16.71 12.79 -9.61
N LEU A 195 -16.50 12.57 -8.32
CA LEU A 195 -17.13 13.34 -7.24
C LEU A 195 -16.30 14.56 -6.83
N LEU A 196 -14.97 14.45 -6.85
CA LEU A 196 -14.05 15.50 -6.41
C LEU A 196 -13.23 16.12 -7.56
N GLY A 197 -13.31 15.58 -8.78
CA GLY A 197 -12.39 15.96 -9.86
C GLY A 197 -10.94 15.54 -9.58
N TYR A 198 -10.71 14.62 -8.64
CA TYR A 198 -9.38 14.16 -8.28
C TYR A 198 -8.70 13.45 -9.45
N LYS A 199 -7.50 13.90 -9.79
CA LYS A 199 -6.61 13.26 -10.78
C LYS A 199 -5.19 13.28 -10.22
N PRO A 200 -4.51 12.13 -10.11
CA PRO A 200 -3.10 12.12 -9.72
C PRO A 200 -2.27 12.86 -10.76
N GLN A 201 -1.35 13.71 -10.31
CA GLN A 201 -0.53 14.56 -11.20
C GLN A 201 0.95 14.18 -11.15
N VAL A 202 1.38 13.49 -10.09
CA VAL A 202 2.77 13.11 -9.88
C VAL A 202 2.99 11.68 -10.36
N ARG A 203 3.75 11.50 -11.44
CA ARG A 203 4.18 10.16 -11.86
C ARG A 203 5.16 9.59 -10.84
N PHE A 204 5.12 8.28 -10.61
CA PHE A 204 5.95 7.62 -9.60
C PHE A 204 7.44 7.94 -9.76
N ALA A 205 8.00 7.84 -10.96
CA ALA A 205 9.40 8.14 -11.23
C ALA A 205 9.79 9.60 -10.93
N ASP A 206 8.89 10.56 -11.16
CA ASP A 206 9.16 11.99 -10.88
C ASP A 206 9.07 12.27 -9.37
N GLY A 207 8.09 11.67 -8.67
CA GLY A 207 8.00 11.78 -7.22
C GLY A 207 9.15 11.08 -6.49
N LEU A 208 9.72 10.01 -7.06
CA LEU A 208 10.94 9.39 -6.53
C LEU A 208 12.16 10.33 -6.60
N LYS A 209 12.32 11.11 -7.67
CA LYS A 209 13.41 12.09 -7.75
C LYS A 209 13.32 13.12 -6.62
N GLU A 210 12.13 13.62 -6.34
CA GLU A 210 11.89 14.54 -5.23
C GLU A 210 12.18 13.89 -3.88
N LEU A 211 11.72 12.65 -3.68
CA LEU A 211 12.01 11.88 -2.47
C LEU A 211 13.53 11.72 -2.28
N VAL A 212 14.26 11.29 -3.33
CA VAL A 212 15.71 11.08 -3.28
C VAL A 212 16.46 12.39 -2.98
N GLN A 213 16.07 13.50 -3.60
CA GLN A 213 16.65 14.80 -3.30
C GLN A 213 16.50 15.17 -1.81
N TRP A 214 15.35 14.91 -1.22
CA TRP A 214 15.13 15.12 0.21
C TRP A 214 15.94 14.13 1.07
N LEU A 215 16.05 12.87 0.66
CA LEU A 215 16.82 11.84 1.35
C LEU A 215 18.30 12.20 1.52
N CYS A 216 18.91 12.93 0.59
CA CYS A 216 20.31 13.38 0.68
C CYS A 216 20.59 14.21 1.95
N SER A 217 19.57 14.82 2.57
CA SER A 217 19.68 15.57 3.83
C SER A 217 19.33 14.74 5.07
N GLN A 218 19.03 13.45 4.93
CA GLN A 218 18.58 12.58 6.01
C GLN A 218 19.66 11.57 6.40
N GLN A 219 19.56 11.05 7.62
CA GLN A 219 20.42 9.98 8.14
C GLN A 219 19.53 8.86 8.73
N PRO A 220 18.85 8.07 7.88
CA PRO A 220 17.98 7.02 8.35
C PRO A 220 18.78 5.85 8.91
N GLN A 221 18.22 5.18 9.92
CA GLN A 221 18.74 3.92 10.45
C GLN A 221 18.06 2.74 9.75
N ASP A 222 18.85 1.80 9.23
CA ASP A 222 18.32 0.53 8.75
C ASP A 222 17.95 -0.36 9.92
N ARG A 223 16.64 -0.52 10.17
CA ARG A 223 16.08 -1.37 11.22
C ARG A 223 15.34 -2.58 10.66
N ALA A 224 15.58 -2.95 9.41
CA ALA A 224 14.89 -4.07 8.77
C ALA A 224 15.15 -5.41 9.48
N ALA A 225 16.38 -5.63 9.96
CA ALA A 225 16.72 -6.83 10.72
C ALA A 225 15.94 -6.95 12.04
N GLU A 226 15.74 -5.83 12.74
CA GLU A 226 14.92 -5.78 13.97
C GLU A 226 13.46 -6.14 13.68
N MET A 227 12.90 -5.61 12.59
CA MET A 227 11.54 -5.93 12.16
C MET A 227 11.39 -7.42 11.86
N VAL A 228 12.33 -8.02 11.13
CA VAL A 228 12.28 -9.45 10.81
C VAL A 228 12.38 -10.30 12.08
N ALA A 229 13.25 -9.93 13.02
CA ALA A 229 13.38 -10.63 14.29
C ALA A 229 12.08 -10.58 15.11
N GLN A 230 11.45 -9.41 15.22
CA GLN A 230 10.17 -9.25 15.91
C GLN A 230 9.05 -10.05 15.23
N LEU A 231 8.95 -9.99 13.89
CA LEU A 231 7.95 -10.78 13.17
C LEU A 231 8.15 -12.29 13.38
N SER A 232 9.40 -12.76 13.46
CA SER A 232 9.71 -14.17 13.72
C SER A 232 9.35 -14.58 15.15
N GLU A 233 9.64 -13.73 16.14
CA GLU A 233 9.29 -13.96 17.55
C GLU A 233 7.78 -14.15 17.74
N PHE A 234 6.97 -13.36 17.02
CA PHE A 234 5.51 -13.48 17.07
C PHE A 234 4.94 -14.55 16.10
N GLY A 235 5.79 -15.32 15.41
CA GLY A 235 5.33 -16.31 14.43
C GLY A 235 4.62 -15.73 13.21
N LEU A 236 4.86 -14.47 12.89
CA LEU A 236 4.22 -13.74 11.78
C LEU A 236 5.01 -13.83 10.46
N THR A 237 6.20 -14.41 10.48
CA THR A 237 7.03 -14.69 9.30
C THR A 237 7.79 -15.99 9.44
N ALA A 238 8.05 -16.65 8.32
CA ALA A 238 8.92 -17.82 8.20
C ALA A 238 9.53 -17.90 6.80
#